data_abf2bbd96d5fe5d7e0b5ee0d5876ebd4
#
_entry.id   abf2bbd96d5fe5d7e0b5ee0d5876ebd4
#
_cell.length_a   1.000
_cell.length_b   1.000
_cell.length_c   1.000
_cell.angle_alpha   90.00
_cell.angle_beta   90.00
_cell.angle_gamma   90.00
#
_symmetry.space_group_name_H-M   'P 1'
#
loop_
_entity.id
_entity.type
_entity.pdbx_description
1 polymer ?
#
loop_
_entity_poly.entity_id
_entity_poly.type
_entity_poly.pdbx_seq_one_letter_code
_entity_poly.pdbx_strand_id
1 'polypeptide(L)'
;MVRGKAAYRARRAAVQDMLRRQGDSGAGLTHKSPMPDCRLYLITPPRLPPGFAKTLAQALDAGDVACLQLRLKDAPADVVARTVEELMPIAQARDVAFILNDDAQTAARLGCDGAHLGQGDGDHAGARMLLDGKILGITCHASRHLAMNAGEMGADYVAFGAFFPTATKATEHVAGLELLTWWREVMEIPSVAIGGITAENCAPLVQAGADFLAVVGAVWNHPEGAAAGVKAMNRAIAAA
;
A
#
# COMPACT_ATOMS: atom_id res chain seq x y z
N MET A 1 -19.61 22.51 -6.78
CA MET A 1 -18.40 21.86 -7.34
C MET A 1 -17.07 22.30 -6.71
N VAL A 2 -16.90 23.49 -6.15
CA VAL A 2 -15.62 24.00 -5.64
C VAL A 2 -15.25 23.46 -4.24
N ARG A 3 -16.21 23.15 -3.37
CA ARG A 3 -15.95 22.65 -2.00
C ARG A 3 -15.35 21.23 -1.96
N GLY A 4 -15.64 20.37 -2.94
CA GLY A 4 -15.10 19.02 -3.02
C GLY A 4 -13.60 18.97 -3.32
N LYS A 5 -13.10 19.85 -4.20
CA LYS A 5 -11.69 19.87 -4.59
C LYS A 5 -10.74 20.34 -3.46
N ALA A 6 -11.18 21.27 -2.62
CA ALA A 6 -10.37 21.75 -1.48
C ALA A 6 -10.27 20.67 -0.38
N ALA A 7 -11.39 20.00 -0.05
CA ALA A 7 -11.40 18.89 0.90
C ALA A 7 -10.58 17.68 0.37
N TYR A 8 -10.66 17.38 -0.91
CA TYR A 8 -9.85 16.35 -1.56
C TYR A 8 -8.34 16.67 -1.47
N ARG A 9 -7.91 17.90 -1.79
CA ARG A 9 -6.52 18.33 -1.69
C ARG A 9 -5.99 18.26 -0.27
N ALA A 10 -6.80 18.65 0.72
CA ALA A 10 -6.42 18.58 2.14
C ALA A 10 -6.27 17.12 2.62
N ARG A 11 -7.19 16.22 2.25
CA ARG A 11 -7.10 14.78 2.54
C ARG A 11 -5.88 14.15 1.87
N ARG A 12 -5.65 14.46 0.62
CA ARG A 12 -4.48 14.00 -0.13
C ARG A 12 -3.18 14.46 0.52
N ALA A 13 -3.09 15.72 0.93
CA ALA A 13 -1.93 16.22 1.65
C ALA A 13 -1.71 15.45 2.96
N ALA A 14 -2.78 15.14 3.71
CA ALA A 14 -2.70 14.37 4.95
C ALA A 14 -2.27 12.91 4.70
N VAL A 15 -2.81 12.26 3.67
CA VAL A 15 -2.41 10.89 3.28
C VAL A 15 -0.99 10.87 2.75
N GLN A 16 -0.62 11.80 1.89
CA GLN A 16 0.75 11.95 1.42
C GLN A 16 1.71 12.30 2.55
N ASP A 17 1.30 13.14 3.50
CA ASP A 17 2.08 13.50 4.67
C ASP A 17 2.21 12.29 5.62
N MET A 18 1.16 11.55 5.87
CA MET A 18 1.19 10.31 6.64
C MET A 18 2.05 9.23 5.95
N LEU A 19 1.97 9.13 4.63
CA LEU A 19 2.79 8.23 3.82
C LEU A 19 4.23 8.76 3.61
N ARG A 20 4.51 10.06 3.87
CA ARG A 20 5.81 10.72 3.73
C ARG A 20 6.60 10.93 5.04
N ARG A 21 6.01 10.72 6.22
CA ARG A 21 6.55 11.16 7.53
C ARG A 21 7.85 10.49 8.01
N GLN A 22 8.68 9.93 7.15
CA GLN A 22 10.02 9.49 7.54
C GLN A 22 11.15 10.06 6.67
N GLY A 23 11.11 11.34 6.32
CA GLY A 23 12.16 11.95 5.49
C GLY A 23 12.75 13.25 5.99
N ASP A 24 12.27 13.85 7.08
CA ASP A 24 12.71 15.17 7.49
C ASP A 24 13.33 15.19 8.91
N SER A 25 14.51 14.60 9.02
CA SER A 25 15.46 14.97 10.09
C SER A 25 16.66 15.68 9.46
N GLY A 26 16.50 16.96 9.21
CA GLY A 26 17.56 17.95 9.18
C GLY A 26 18.53 17.93 8.02
N ALA A 27 18.47 18.98 7.23
CA ALA A 27 19.54 19.75 6.63
C ALA A 27 19.41 20.00 5.11
N GLY A 28 19.32 21.28 4.74
CA GLY A 28 19.97 21.81 3.54
C GLY A 28 19.17 21.70 2.24
N LEU A 29 18.70 22.85 1.75
CA LEU A 29 18.28 23.13 0.38
C LEU A 29 19.29 22.58 -0.63
N THR A 30 19.00 21.43 -1.23
CA THR A 30 19.66 21.01 -2.46
C THR A 30 18.60 20.49 -3.44
N HIS A 31 18.77 20.82 -4.71
CA HIS A 31 17.90 20.51 -5.83
C HIS A 31 17.30 19.09 -5.77
N LYS A 32 15.98 19.05 -5.70
CA LYS A 32 15.19 17.81 -5.71
C LYS A 32 15.31 17.17 -7.10
N SER A 33 15.88 15.99 -7.16
CA SER A 33 15.83 15.14 -8.36
C SER A 33 14.36 14.83 -8.72
N PRO A 34 13.99 14.75 -10.01
CA PRO A 34 12.60 14.62 -10.46
C PRO A 34 12.05 13.19 -10.37
N MET A 35 12.63 12.29 -9.58
CA MET A 35 12.13 10.92 -9.41
C MET A 35 11.14 10.86 -8.24
N PRO A 36 10.00 10.17 -8.38
CA PRO A 36 9.10 9.97 -7.25
C PRO A 36 9.81 9.11 -6.19
N ASP A 37 9.63 9.49 -4.92
CA ASP A 37 10.07 8.69 -3.78
C ASP A 37 9.18 7.43 -3.68
N CYS A 38 9.42 6.44 -4.53
CA CYS A 38 8.70 5.17 -4.49
C CYS A 38 9.01 4.47 -3.17
N ARG A 39 7.97 4.02 -2.45
CA ARG A 39 8.12 3.44 -1.14
C ARG A 39 7.57 2.01 -1.06
N LEU A 40 8.05 1.28 -0.07
CA LEU A 40 7.64 -0.10 0.16
C LEU A 40 6.27 -0.15 0.86
N TYR A 41 5.38 -0.99 0.34
CA TYR A 41 4.07 -1.32 0.87
C TYR A 41 4.07 -2.82 1.23
N LEU A 42 3.96 -3.17 2.51
CA LEU A 42 3.94 -4.55 2.94
C LEU A 42 2.51 -5.09 3.02
N ILE A 43 2.29 -6.31 2.54
CA ILE A 43 1.07 -7.06 2.77
C ILE A 43 1.45 -8.28 3.60
N THR A 44 0.70 -8.58 4.66
CA THR A 44 0.97 -9.75 5.50
C THR A 44 0.84 -11.05 4.69
N PRO A 45 1.53 -12.13 5.07
CA PRO A 45 1.26 -13.43 4.50
C PRO A 45 -0.20 -13.86 4.83
N PRO A 46 -0.82 -14.72 4.00
CA PRO A 46 -2.23 -15.09 4.18
C PRO A 46 -2.50 -15.86 5.48
N ARG A 47 -1.47 -16.41 6.09
CA ARG A 47 -1.48 -17.03 7.42
C ARG A 47 -0.25 -16.54 8.18
N LEU A 48 -0.47 -16.05 9.39
CA LEU A 48 0.61 -15.53 10.22
C LEU A 48 1.27 -16.69 10.98
N PRO A 49 2.60 -16.85 10.90
CA PRO A 49 3.30 -17.83 11.73
C PRO A 49 3.32 -17.40 13.20
N PRO A 50 3.53 -18.33 14.14
CA PRO A 50 3.72 -18.01 15.54
C PRO A 50 4.83 -16.95 15.73
N GLY A 51 4.58 -15.95 16.57
CA GLY A 51 5.54 -14.88 16.84
C GLY A 51 5.67 -13.84 15.73
N PHE A 52 4.70 -13.76 14.81
CA PHE A 52 4.73 -12.80 13.69
C PHE A 52 4.87 -11.35 14.14
N ALA A 53 4.30 -10.96 15.27
CA ALA A 53 4.43 -9.62 15.84
C ALA A 53 5.92 -9.20 16.03
N LYS A 54 6.76 -10.10 16.51
CA LYS A 54 8.20 -9.85 16.64
C LYS A 54 8.88 -9.74 15.27
N THR A 55 8.54 -10.62 14.34
CA THR A 55 9.06 -10.57 12.96
C THR A 55 8.65 -9.29 12.27
N LEU A 56 7.39 -8.86 12.44
CA LEU A 56 6.88 -7.59 11.93
C LEU A 56 7.69 -6.40 12.47
N ALA A 57 7.86 -6.32 13.79
CA ALA A 57 8.64 -5.24 14.40
C ALA A 57 10.06 -5.17 13.81
N GLN A 58 10.75 -6.31 13.70
CA GLN A 58 12.09 -6.38 13.11
C GLN A 58 12.12 -5.98 11.62
N ALA A 59 11.08 -6.34 10.86
CA ALA A 59 10.96 -5.94 9.46
C ALA A 59 10.78 -4.43 9.32
N LEU A 60 9.89 -3.84 10.14
CA LEU A 60 9.61 -2.40 10.11
C LEU A 60 10.80 -1.56 10.64
N ASP A 61 11.60 -2.08 11.56
CA ASP A 61 12.85 -1.43 12.03
C ASP A 61 13.99 -1.52 11.00
N ALA A 62 13.85 -2.33 9.95
CA ALA A 62 14.93 -2.61 9.01
C ALA A 62 15.06 -1.62 7.86
N GLY A 63 14.05 -0.79 7.58
CA GLY A 63 14.06 0.17 6.50
C GLY A 63 12.74 0.92 6.34
N ASP A 64 12.64 1.73 5.28
CA ASP A 64 11.43 2.50 4.99
C ASP A 64 10.27 1.61 4.52
N VAL A 65 9.17 1.66 5.26
CA VAL A 65 7.90 1.03 4.93
C VAL A 65 6.80 2.05 5.10
N ALA A 66 6.07 2.36 4.03
CA ALA A 66 4.99 3.33 4.08
C ALA A 66 3.72 2.77 4.72
N CYS A 67 3.43 1.51 4.45
CA CYS A 67 2.15 0.90 4.78
C CYS A 67 2.30 -0.59 5.08
N LEU A 68 1.49 -1.08 6.02
CA LEU A 68 1.24 -2.49 6.28
C LEU A 68 -0.23 -2.80 6.05
N GLN A 69 -0.55 -3.66 5.08
CA GLN A 69 -1.88 -4.19 4.89
C GLN A 69 -2.02 -5.54 5.59
N LEU A 70 -2.95 -5.62 6.55
CA LEU A 70 -3.34 -6.89 7.14
C LEU A 70 -4.31 -7.61 6.20
N ARG A 71 -3.88 -8.74 5.65
CA ARG A 71 -4.67 -9.57 4.75
C ARG A 71 -4.70 -11.02 5.25
N LEU A 72 -5.73 -11.36 5.99
CA LEU A 72 -6.00 -12.72 6.46
C LEU A 72 -7.14 -13.30 5.62
N LYS A 73 -6.79 -14.24 4.76
CA LYS A 73 -7.80 -14.88 3.90
C LYS A 73 -8.69 -15.81 4.73
N ASP A 74 -10.01 -15.68 4.57
CA ASP A 74 -11.03 -16.53 5.16
C ASP A 74 -10.94 -16.65 6.72
N ALA A 75 -10.34 -15.65 7.38
CA ALA A 75 -10.23 -15.64 8.84
C ALA A 75 -11.55 -15.20 9.50
N PRO A 76 -11.95 -15.83 10.63
CA PRO A 76 -13.07 -15.35 11.43
C PRO A 76 -12.87 -13.91 11.91
N ALA A 77 -13.98 -13.16 12.03
CA ALA A 77 -13.94 -11.74 12.41
C ALA A 77 -13.25 -11.47 13.76
N ASP A 78 -13.40 -12.38 14.72
CA ASP A 78 -12.73 -12.28 16.02
C ASP A 78 -11.21 -12.50 15.92
N VAL A 79 -10.76 -13.35 14.99
CA VAL A 79 -9.34 -13.54 14.70
C VAL A 79 -8.77 -12.27 14.05
N VAL A 80 -9.50 -11.69 13.07
CA VAL A 80 -9.10 -10.42 12.46
C VAL A 80 -8.99 -9.33 13.51
N ALA A 81 -10.00 -9.18 14.39
CA ALA A 81 -10.00 -8.13 15.42
C ALA A 81 -8.80 -8.27 16.37
N ARG A 82 -8.55 -9.48 16.92
CA ARG A 82 -7.38 -9.73 17.77
C ARG A 82 -6.06 -9.44 17.07
N THR A 83 -5.96 -9.80 15.80
CA THR A 83 -4.75 -9.55 15.02
C THR A 83 -4.53 -8.05 14.75
N VAL A 84 -5.59 -7.30 14.50
CA VAL A 84 -5.53 -5.82 14.41
C VAL A 84 -5.04 -5.25 15.74
N GLU A 85 -5.63 -5.65 16.87
CA GLU A 85 -5.24 -5.19 18.22
C GLU A 85 -3.76 -5.49 18.53
N GLU A 86 -3.24 -6.62 18.06
CA GLU A 86 -1.84 -7.01 18.27
C GLU A 86 -0.87 -6.24 17.33
N LEU A 87 -1.17 -6.16 16.04
CA LEU A 87 -0.20 -5.70 15.03
C LEU A 87 -0.28 -4.19 14.75
N MET A 88 -1.46 -3.58 14.84
CA MET A 88 -1.63 -2.16 14.53
C MET A 88 -0.76 -1.23 15.39
N PRO A 89 -0.67 -1.42 16.72
CA PRO A 89 0.22 -0.58 17.54
C PRO A 89 1.70 -0.71 17.16
N ILE A 90 2.13 -1.88 16.68
CA ILE A 90 3.50 -2.11 16.23
C ILE A 90 3.82 -1.28 14.98
N ALA A 91 2.89 -1.23 14.03
CA ALA A 91 3.02 -0.44 12.83
C ALA A 91 2.97 1.07 13.13
N GLN A 92 1.94 1.51 13.85
CA GLN A 92 1.71 2.92 14.16
C GLN A 92 2.82 3.54 15.02
N ALA A 93 3.43 2.78 15.93
CA ALA A 93 4.61 3.23 16.71
C ALA A 93 5.85 3.51 15.84
N ARG A 94 5.82 3.16 14.55
CA ARG A 94 6.87 3.36 13.54
C ARG A 94 6.42 4.24 12.38
N ASP A 95 5.33 4.98 12.55
CA ASP A 95 4.71 5.83 11.52
C ASP A 95 4.35 5.05 10.24
N VAL A 96 4.08 3.75 10.36
CA VAL A 96 3.63 2.88 9.26
C VAL A 96 2.10 2.80 9.28
N ALA A 97 1.45 3.22 8.20
CA ALA A 97 -0.01 3.16 8.07
C ALA A 97 -0.51 1.71 8.14
N PHE A 98 -1.53 1.45 8.96
CA PHE A 98 -2.13 0.13 9.10
C PHE A 98 -3.47 0.04 8.34
N ILE A 99 -3.48 -0.74 7.26
CA ILE A 99 -4.62 -0.90 6.36
C ILE A 99 -5.24 -2.29 6.53
N LEU A 100 -6.55 -2.35 6.70
CA LEU A 100 -7.28 -3.63 6.72
C LEU A 100 -7.76 -3.98 5.30
N ASN A 101 -7.55 -5.23 4.90
CA ASN A 101 -8.00 -5.72 3.60
C ASN A 101 -9.49 -6.11 3.64
N ASP A 102 -10.24 -5.81 2.57
CA ASP A 102 -11.62 -6.21 2.23
C ASP A 102 -12.74 -5.64 3.12
N ASP A 103 -12.49 -5.20 4.35
CA ASP A 103 -13.53 -4.83 5.32
C ASP A 103 -13.38 -3.39 5.84
N ALA A 104 -14.01 -2.44 5.15
CA ALA A 104 -14.02 -1.03 5.53
C ALA A 104 -14.77 -0.78 6.85
N GLN A 105 -15.84 -1.54 7.14
CA GLN A 105 -16.62 -1.40 8.37
C GLN A 105 -15.80 -1.80 9.60
N THR A 106 -15.14 -2.95 9.54
CA THR A 106 -14.25 -3.40 10.61
C THR A 106 -13.04 -2.48 10.75
N ALA A 107 -12.45 -2.00 9.64
CA ALA A 107 -11.35 -1.03 9.69
C ALA A 107 -11.75 0.26 10.43
N ALA A 108 -12.91 0.81 10.11
CA ALA A 108 -13.44 2.01 10.78
C ALA A 108 -13.68 1.75 12.27
N ARG A 109 -14.35 0.63 12.62
CA ARG A 109 -14.69 0.24 13.99
C ARG A 109 -13.47 0.00 14.88
N LEU A 110 -12.42 -0.63 14.34
CA LEU A 110 -11.19 -0.95 15.09
C LEU A 110 -10.16 0.19 15.08
N GLY A 111 -10.44 1.29 14.38
CA GLY A 111 -9.56 2.45 14.34
C GLY A 111 -8.33 2.30 13.42
N CYS A 112 -8.34 1.36 12.47
CA CYS A 112 -7.30 1.25 11.46
C CYS A 112 -7.12 2.58 10.70
N ASP A 113 -5.95 2.82 10.12
CA ASP A 113 -5.68 4.02 9.34
C ASP A 113 -6.45 4.03 8.01
N GLY A 114 -6.92 2.87 7.57
CA GLY A 114 -7.77 2.74 6.40
C GLY A 114 -8.14 1.31 6.04
N ALA A 115 -8.73 1.15 4.86
CA ALA A 115 -9.01 -0.15 4.26
C ALA A 115 -8.58 -0.19 2.79
N HIS A 116 -8.31 -1.41 2.31
CA HIS A 116 -8.08 -1.70 0.90
C HIS A 116 -9.15 -2.66 0.39
N LEU A 117 -9.82 -2.29 -0.70
CA LEU A 117 -10.93 -3.06 -1.29
C LEU A 117 -10.58 -3.54 -2.70
N GLY A 118 -10.94 -4.78 -3.01
CA GLY A 118 -11.01 -5.29 -4.36
C GLY A 118 -12.33 -4.94 -5.05
N GLN A 119 -12.47 -5.31 -6.31
CA GLN A 119 -13.67 -5.01 -7.11
C GLN A 119 -14.91 -5.78 -6.64
N GLY A 120 -14.74 -6.90 -5.96
CA GLY A 120 -15.84 -7.72 -5.42
C GLY A 120 -16.19 -7.44 -3.96
N ASP A 121 -15.52 -6.50 -3.29
CA ASP A 121 -15.61 -6.34 -1.84
C ASP A 121 -16.66 -5.29 -1.42
N GLY A 122 -17.71 -5.16 -2.21
CA GLY A 122 -18.90 -4.40 -1.86
C GLY A 122 -18.97 -2.97 -2.41
N ASP A 123 -19.72 -2.11 -1.72
CA ASP A 123 -19.97 -0.73 -2.14
C ASP A 123 -18.80 0.20 -1.77
N HIS A 124 -17.98 0.56 -2.77
CA HIS A 124 -16.85 1.47 -2.59
C HIS A 124 -17.27 2.89 -2.15
N ALA A 125 -18.44 3.37 -2.61
CA ALA A 125 -18.97 4.69 -2.22
C ALA A 125 -19.40 4.67 -0.75
N GLY A 126 -20.06 3.61 -0.32
CA GLY A 126 -20.39 3.39 1.10
C GLY A 126 -19.15 3.25 1.97
N ALA A 127 -18.12 2.52 1.48
CA ALA A 127 -16.85 2.40 2.17
C ALA A 127 -16.16 3.77 2.35
N ARG A 128 -16.22 4.66 1.35
CA ARG A 128 -15.69 6.03 1.47
C ARG A 128 -16.37 6.83 2.59
N MET A 129 -17.68 6.65 2.76
CA MET A 129 -18.40 7.33 3.85
C MET A 129 -18.03 6.77 5.23
N LEU A 130 -17.90 5.45 5.36
CA LEU A 130 -17.45 4.79 6.59
C LEU A 130 -16.02 5.18 7.00
N LEU A 131 -15.15 5.40 6.01
CA LEU A 131 -13.75 5.76 6.20
C LEU A 131 -13.52 7.28 6.11
N ASP A 132 -14.48 8.11 6.57
CA ASP A 132 -14.27 9.56 6.51
C ASP A 132 -13.00 9.98 7.25
N GLY A 133 -12.11 10.70 6.52
CA GLY A 133 -10.78 11.10 7.02
C GLY A 133 -9.73 9.98 7.08
N LYS A 134 -10.06 8.73 6.71
CA LYS A 134 -9.16 7.57 6.67
C LYS A 134 -8.83 7.18 5.22
N ILE A 135 -7.83 6.32 5.06
CA ILE A 135 -7.34 5.87 3.76
C ILE A 135 -8.30 4.85 3.14
N LEU A 136 -8.67 5.06 1.88
CA LEU A 136 -9.36 4.08 1.04
C LEU A 136 -8.50 3.73 -0.17
N GLY A 137 -8.01 2.50 -0.23
CA GLY A 137 -7.34 1.96 -1.41
C GLY A 137 -8.26 1.05 -2.22
N ILE A 138 -8.15 1.07 -3.54
CA ILE A 138 -8.96 0.23 -4.43
C ILE A 138 -8.08 -0.49 -5.45
N THR A 139 -8.25 -1.82 -5.54
CA THR A 139 -7.64 -2.62 -6.61
C THR A 139 -8.34 -2.35 -7.94
N CYS A 140 -7.57 -2.00 -8.98
CA CYS A 140 -8.08 -1.69 -10.31
C CYS A 140 -7.58 -2.67 -11.39
N HIS A 141 -6.91 -3.75 -10.99
CA HIS A 141 -6.34 -4.74 -11.91
C HIS A 141 -5.47 -4.09 -12.99
N ALA A 142 -5.71 -4.40 -14.27
CA ALA A 142 -5.05 -3.78 -15.42
C ALA A 142 -5.98 -2.78 -16.15
N SER A 143 -6.98 -2.20 -15.44
CA SER A 143 -8.05 -1.44 -16.06
C SER A 143 -7.97 0.06 -15.76
N ARG A 144 -7.76 0.86 -16.80
CA ARG A 144 -7.86 2.33 -16.75
C ARG A 144 -9.24 2.79 -16.30
N HIS A 145 -10.29 2.13 -16.79
CA HIS A 145 -11.68 2.47 -16.45
C HIS A 145 -11.97 2.28 -14.95
N LEU A 146 -11.56 1.15 -14.38
CA LEU A 146 -11.72 0.91 -12.93
C LEU A 146 -10.94 1.93 -12.10
N ALA A 147 -9.74 2.32 -12.55
CA ALA A 147 -8.94 3.31 -11.84
C ALA A 147 -9.59 4.71 -11.88
N MET A 148 -10.13 5.14 -13.02
CA MET A 148 -10.86 6.39 -13.12
C MET A 148 -12.09 6.40 -12.21
N ASN A 149 -12.89 5.33 -12.21
CA ASN A 149 -14.04 5.19 -11.33
C ASN A 149 -13.64 5.22 -9.86
N ALA A 150 -12.56 4.53 -9.49
CA ALA A 150 -12.04 4.56 -8.12
C ALA A 150 -11.66 5.99 -7.68
N GLY A 151 -11.02 6.75 -8.56
CA GLY A 151 -10.70 8.14 -8.31
C GLY A 151 -11.94 9.02 -8.13
N GLU A 152 -12.97 8.85 -8.95
CA GLU A 152 -14.25 9.56 -8.83
C GLU A 152 -14.99 9.23 -7.54
N MET A 153 -14.89 7.99 -7.06
CA MET A 153 -15.45 7.54 -5.78
C MET A 153 -14.65 8.02 -4.56
N GLY A 154 -13.49 8.66 -4.77
CA GLY A 154 -12.68 9.23 -3.71
C GLY A 154 -11.67 8.26 -3.09
N ALA A 155 -11.16 7.31 -3.87
CA ALA A 155 -10.01 6.52 -3.47
C ALA A 155 -8.79 7.41 -3.20
N ASP A 156 -8.04 7.10 -2.14
CA ASP A 156 -6.80 7.79 -1.80
C ASP A 156 -5.59 7.20 -2.52
N TYR A 157 -5.68 5.96 -2.97
CA TYR A 157 -4.75 5.33 -3.91
C TYR A 157 -5.43 4.22 -4.71
N VAL A 158 -4.86 3.90 -5.87
CA VAL A 158 -5.28 2.77 -6.70
C VAL A 158 -4.17 1.72 -6.78
N ALA A 159 -4.55 0.43 -6.83
CA ALA A 159 -3.58 -0.64 -7.00
C ALA A 159 -3.74 -1.31 -8.37
N PHE A 160 -2.64 -1.38 -9.11
CA PHE A 160 -2.54 -2.04 -10.40
C PHE A 160 -1.75 -3.34 -10.30
N GLY A 161 -2.19 -4.38 -11.00
CA GLY A 161 -1.51 -5.68 -11.06
C GLY A 161 -2.37 -6.82 -11.63
N ALA A 162 -1.78 -8.00 -11.79
CA ALA A 162 -0.39 -8.28 -11.38
C ALA A 162 0.59 -7.88 -12.49
N PHE A 163 1.78 -7.39 -12.10
CA PHE A 163 2.84 -7.06 -13.07
C PHE A 163 3.72 -8.27 -13.40
N PHE A 164 3.88 -9.20 -12.47
CA PHE A 164 4.66 -10.42 -12.64
C PHE A 164 3.88 -11.64 -12.15
N PRO A 165 4.24 -12.87 -12.60
CA PRO A 165 3.65 -14.09 -12.09
C PRO A 165 3.74 -14.18 -10.56
N THR A 166 2.66 -14.59 -9.90
CA THR A 166 2.59 -14.64 -8.43
C THR A 166 1.87 -15.90 -7.96
N ALA A 167 2.38 -16.49 -6.88
CA ALA A 167 1.74 -17.63 -6.21
C ALA A 167 0.75 -17.21 -5.11
N THR A 168 0.71 -15.92 -4.72
CA THR A 168 -0.10 -15.44 -3.59
C THR A 168 -1.60 -15.36 -3.92
N LYS A 169 -1.93 -15.03 -5.17
CA LYS A 169 -3.30 -14.97 -5.67
C LYS A 169 -3.28 -15.34 -7.16
N ALA A 170 -4.12 -16.31 -7.57
CA ALA A 170 -4.34 -16.52 -8.99
C ALA A 170 -4.88 -15.24 -9.62
N THR A 171 -4.28 -14.78 -10.71
CA THR A 171 -4.69 -13.57 -11.39
C THR A 171 -4.78 -13.83 -12.89
N GLU A 172 -5.90 -13.44 -13.47
CA GLU A 172 -6.16 -13.47 -14.90
C GLU A 172 -5.68 -12.18 -15.60
N HIS A 173 -5.29 -11.17 -14.78
CA HIS A 173 -4.94 -9.84 -15.27
C HIS A 173 -3.43 -9.63 -15.18
N VAL A 174 -2.82 -9.30 -16.31
CA VAL A 174 -1.43 -8.87 -16.39
C VAL A 174 -1.41 -7.38 -16.72
N ALA A 175 -0.81 -6.58 -15.86
CA ALA A 175 -0.65 -5.15 -16.07
C ALA A 175 0.66 -4.84 -16.78
N GLY A 176 0.64 -3.90 -17.73
CA GLY A 176 1.83 -3.40 -18.38
C GLY A 176 2.34 -2.09 -17.75
N LEU A 177 3.62 -1.78 -17.96
CA LEU A 177 4.26 -0.57 -17.41
C LEU A 177 3.60 0.72 -17.90
N GLU A 178 3.06 0.71 -19.12
CA GLU A 178 2.34 1.83 -19.72
C GLU A 178 1.11 2.28 -18.93
N LEU A 179 0.57 1.40 -18.07
CA LEU A 179 -0.54 1.74 -17.19
C LEU A 179 -0.10 2.67 -16.06
N LEU A 180 1.09 2.44 -15.47
CA LEU A 180 1.68 3.31 -14.45
C LEU A 180 2.05 4.68 -15.04
N THR A 181 2.73 4.68 -16.19
CA THR A 181 3.13 5.91 -16.88
C THR A 181 1.91 6.76 -17.21
N TRP A 182 0.87 6.14 -17.82
CA TRP A 182 -0.37 6.82 -18.11
C TRP A 182 -1.04 7.39 -16.86
N TRP A 183 -1.15 6.61 -15.77
CA TRP A 183 -1.79 7.05 -14.54
C TRP A 183 -1.09 8.26 -13.93
N ARG A 184 0.24 8.22 -13.88
CA ARG A 184 1.06 9.32 -13.39
C ARG A 184 0.87 10.62 -14.18
N GLU A 185 0.67 10.51 -15.50
CA GLU A 185 0.46 11.68 -16.37
C GLU A 185 -0.93 12.31 -16.19
N VAL A 186 -1.97 11.50 -15.96
CA VAL A 186 -3.37 11.97 -15.98
C VAL A 186 -3.95 12.20 -14.58
N MET A 187 -3.39 11.58 -13.54
CA MET A 187 -3.95 11.59 -12.20
C MET A 187 -2.92 11.99 -11.16
N GLU A 188 -3.44 12.63 -10.13
CA GLU A 188 -2.63 12.95 -8.96
C GLU A 188 -2.76 11.90 -7.83
N ILE A 189 -3.69 10.95 -7.92
CA ILE A 189 -3.91 9.87 -6.96
C ILE A 189 -2.75 8.90 -7.03
N PRO A 190 -2.08 8.56 -5.92
CA PRO A 190 -0.97 7.63 -5.92
C PRO A 190 -1.34 6.24 -6.46
N SER A 191 -0.37 5.60 -7.10
CA SER A 191 -0.47 4.24 -7.60
C SER A 191 0.35 3.25 -6.76
N VAL A 192 -0.21 2.07 -6.56
CA VAL A 192 0.46 0.92 -5.97
C VAL A 192 0.64 -0.15 -7.05
N ALA A 193 1.86 -0.52 -7.36
CA ALA A 193 2.13 -1.69 -8.19
C ALA A 193 2.17 -2.95 -7.32
N ILE A 194 1.48 -4.03 -7.77
CA ILE A 194 1.40 -5.29 -7.05
C ILE A 194 1.54 -6.49 -7.98
N GLY A 195 1.97 -7.61 -7.42
CA GLY A 195 2.01 -8.94 -8.05
C GLY A 195 3.39 -9.37 -8.50
N GLY A 196 3.97 -10.36 -7.80
CA GLY A 196 5.24 -11.00 -8.12
C GLY A 196 6.47 -10.09 -8.05
N ILE A 197 6.38 -8.95 -7.36
CA ILE A 197 7.45 -7.96 -7.27
C ILE A 197 8.53 -8.45 -6.31
N THR A 198 9.79 -8.33 -6.74
CA THR A 198 11.01 -8.66 -5.97
C THR A 198 12.05 -7.55 -6.15
N ALA A 199 13.15 -7.63 -5.40
CA ALA A 199 14.24 -6.68 -5.52
C ALA A 199 14.90 -6.70 -6.93
N GLU A 200 14.87 -7.86 -7.61
CA GLU A 200 15.48 -8.06 -8.92
C GLU A 200 14.63 -7.51 -10.07
N ASN A 201 13.31 -7.37 -9.88
CA ASN A 201 12.40 -6.98 -10.97
C ASN A 201 11.67 -5.64 -10.74
N CYS A 202 11.89 -4.96 -9.62
CA CYS A 202 11.12 -3.77 -9.25
C CYS A 202 11.52 -2.50 -10.02
N ALA A 203 12.77 -2.38 -10.49
CA ALA A 203 13.28 -1.15 -11.10
C ALA A 203 12.43 -0.59 -12.26
N PRO A 204 11.94 -1.40 -13.23
CA PRO A 204 11.06 -0.88 -14.27
C PRO A 204 9.75 -0.27 -13.75
N LEU A 205 9.20 -0.77 -12.63
CA LEU A 205 7.97 -0.24 -12.03
C LEU A 205 8.21 1.13 -11.39
N VAL A 206 9.35 1.29 -10.69
CA VAL A 206 9.77 2.58 -10.12
C VAL A 206 9.96 3.61 -11.24
N GLN A 207 10.70 3.24 -12.30
CA GLN A 207 10.95 4.09 -13.47
C GLN A 207 9.66 4.46 -14.22
N ALA A 208 8.68 3.56 -14.27
CA ALA A 208 7.36 3.83 -14.85
C ALA A 208 6.49 4.74 -13.97
N GLY A 209 6.92 5.04 -12.75
CA GLY A 209 6.27 6.01 -11.87
C GLY A 209 5.31 5.42 -10.85
N ALA A 210 5.52 4.17 -10.42
CA ALA A 210 4.81 3.63 -9.26
C ALA A 210 5.19 4.43 -8.00
N ASP A 211 4.19 4.86 -7.23
CA ASP A 211 4.40 5.55 -5.95
C ASP A 211 4.70 4.54 -4.83
N PHE A 212 4.16 3.33 -4.93
CA PHE A 212 4.38 2.25 -3.97
C PHE A 212 4.54 0.91 -4.65
N LEU A 213 5.38 0.03 -4.06
CA LEU A 213 5.51 -1.37 -4.45
C LEU A 213 4.96 -2.28 -3.35
N ALA A 214 3.86 -2.97 -3.64
CA ALA A 214 3.24 -3.89 -2.71
C ALA A 214 3.82 -5.30 -2.84
N VAL A 215 4.37 -5.81 -1.75
CA VAL A 215 5.04 -7.11 -1.71
C VAL A 215 4.55 -7.98 -0.56
N VAL A 216 4.61 -9.30 -0.76
CA VAL A 216 4.41 -10.34 0.25
C VAL A 216 5.66 -11.20 0.32
N GLY A 217 5.86 -12.09 -0.65
CA GLY A 217 6.90 -13.11 -0.62
C GLY A 217 8.32 -12.56 -0.65
N ALA A 218 8.57 -11.45 -1.33
CA ALA A 218 9.87 -10.81 -1.39
C ALA A 218 10.44 -10.44 0.00
N VAL A 219 9.55 -10.19 0.96
CA VAL A 219 9.94 -9.86 2.34
C VAL A 219 9.77 -11.06 3.27
N TRP A 220 8.58 -11.66 3.32
CA TRP A 220 8.29 -12.68 4.33
C TRP A 220 8.95 -14.03 4.06
N ASN A 221 9.28 -14.33 2.79
CA ASN A 221 9.96 -15.55 2.37
C ASN A 221 11.45 -15.33 2.06
N HIS A 222 12.00 -14.18 2.43
CA HIS A 222 13.42 -13.91 2.20
C HIS A 222 14.29 -14.90 3.00
N PRO A 223 15.30 -15.54 2.40
CA PRO A 223 16.09 -16.61 3.03
C PRO A 223 16.81 -16.16 4.31
N GLU A 224 17.20 -14.88 4.38
CA GLU A 224 17.85 -14.28 5.56
C GLU A 224 16.84 -13.59 6.51
N GLY A 225 15.55 -13.83 6.34
CA GLY A 225 14.47 -13.29 7.15
C GLY A 225 13.91 -11.95 6.66
N ALA A 226 12.75 -11.57 7.21
CA ALA A 226 11.96 -10.43 6.76
C ALA A 226 12.71 -9.09 6.81
N ALA A 227 13.53 -8.86 7.83
CA ALA A 227 14.36 -7.66 7.94
C ALA A 227 15.35 -7.51 6.77
N ALA A 228 15.96 -8.61 6.33
CA ALA A 228 16.83 -8.62 5.16
C ALA A 228 16.03 -8.35 3.87
N GLY A 229 14.83 -8.91 3.76
CA GLY A 229 13.92 -8.66 2.64
C GLY A 229 13.53 -7.18 2.51
N VAL A 230 13.19 -6.50 3.62
CA VAL A 230 12.91 -5.05 3.61
C VAL A 230 14.15 -4.27 3.15
N LYS A 231 15.34 -4.58 3.68
CA LYS A 231 16.59 -3.92 3.26
C LYS A 231 16.90 -4.14 1.79
N ALA A 232 16.66 -5.35 1.27
CA ALA A 232 16.87 -5.65 -0.15
C ALA A 232 15.94 -4.85 -1.04
N MET A 233 14.63 -4.82 -0.72
CA MET A 233 13.63 -4.03 -1.44
C MET A 233 13.95 -2.53 -1.42
N ASN A 234 14.27 -1.96 -0.25
CA ASN A 234 14.59 -0.52 -0.17
C ASN A 234 15.84 -0.16 -0.98
N ARG A 235 16.87 -1.02 -0.95
CA ARG A 235 18.07 -0.80 -1.80
C ARG A 235 17.74 -0.84 -3.29
N ALA A 236 16.90 -1.78 -3.70
CA ALA A 236 16.51 -1.91 -5.11
C ALA A 236 15.65 -0.72 -5.58
N ILE A 237 14.72 -0.25 -4.73
CA ILE A 237 13.91 0.96 -5.00
C ILE A 237 14.82 2.20 -5.13
N ALA A 238 15.79 2.36 -4.21
CA ALA A 238 16.69 3.52 -4.22
C ALA A 238 17.69 3.51 -5.38
N ALA A 239 17.94 2.35 -5.99
CA ALA A 239 18.86 2.18 -7.12
C ALA A 239 18.15 2.27 -8.48
N ALA A 240 16.81 2.34 -8.53
CA ALA A 240 16.00 2.35 -9.75
C ALA A 240 15.89 3.76 -10.35
#